data_4936d8db5bff8dae619034590da07bb9
#
_entry.id   4936d8db5bff8dae619034590da07bb9
#
_cell.length_a   1.000
_cell.length_b   1.000
_cell.length_c   1.000
_cell.angle_alpha   90.00
_cell.angle_beta   90.00
_cell.angle_gamma   90.00
#
_symmetry.space_group_name_H-M   'P 1'
#
loop_
_entity.id
_entity.type
_entity.pdbx_description
1 polymer ?
#
loop_
_entity_poly.entity_id
_entity_poly.type
_entity_poly.pdbx_seq_one_letter_code
_entity_poly.pdbx_strand_id
1 'polypeptide(L)'
;ASTASSAAASTAGASSAAAASFGPDTQAIVDRGVFKVGVKNAVQGFSFQDTLTGEYKGLEDSLAEMIAEYLGVDVEFTTVTAATRGELLDSGDIDAVLATFTITDERKKSWDFTTPYYTDYVSVLVEDSNGIKDLADLKDKVVGVSSGSTSARALVKAMIDAGVLDGANFDADTFNADTWKEGISFRQ
;
A
#
# COMPACT_ATOMS: atom_id res chain seq x y z
N ALA A 1 55.36 -47.79 11.49
CA ALA A 1 54.22 -47.80 10.59
C ALA A 1 53.44 -46.48 10.81
N SER A 2 53.69 -45.50 9.95
CA SER A 2 52.96 -44.24 9.93
C SER A 2 51.84 -44.35 8.90
N THR A 3 50.61 -44.14 9.32
CA THR A 3 49.46 -43.99 8.44
C THR A 3 49.13 -42.52 8.32
N ALA A 4 49.37 -41.95 7.14
CA ALA A 4 48.96 -40.61 6.78
C ALA A 4 47.46 -40.64 6.41
N SER A 5 46.65 -39.89 7.13
CA SER A 5 45.25 -39.65 6.84
C SER A 5 45.16 -38.50 5.86
N SER A 6 44.70 -38.79 4.63
CA SER A 6 44.43 -37.79 3.58
C SER A 6 43.09 -37.14 3.85
N ALA A 7 43.07 -35.85 4.21
CA ALA A 7 41.86 -35.06 4.28
C ALA A 7 41.48 -34.61 2.88
N ALA A 8 40.37 -35.13 2.38
CA ALA A 8 39.75 -34.66 1.13
C ALA A 8 39.08 -33.30 1.41
N ALA A 9 39.61 -32.25 0.81
CA ALA A 9 38.96 -30.94 0.76
C ALA A 9 37.77 -31.03 -0.18
N SER A 10 36.57 -30.93 0.41
CA SER A 10 35.31 -30.76 -0.34
C SER A 10 35.26 -29.32 -0.82
N THR A 11 35.53 -29.11 -2.09
CA THR A 11 35.26 -27.85 -2.77
C THR A 11 33.73 -27.73 -2.93
N ALA A 12 33.12 -26.98 -2.03
CA ALA A 12 31.75 -26.53 -2.25
C ALA A 12 31.73 -25.64 -3.50
N GLY A 13 31.10 -26.16 -4.56
CA GLY A 13 30.85 -25.41 -5.77
C GLY A 13 29.98 -24.23 -5.44
N ALA A 14 30.54 -23.03 -5.49
CA ALA A 14 29.78 -21.82 -5.54
C ALA A 14 28.97 -21.85 -6.83
N SER A 15 27.67 -22.13 -6.70
CA SER A 15 26.71 -21.90 -7.80
C SER A 15 26.73 -20.41 -8.07
N SER A 16 27.37 -20.01 -9.15
CA SER A 16 27.26 -18.67 -9.70
C SER A 16 25.79 -18.49 -10.13
N ALA A 17 24.94 -18.00 -9.23
CA ALA A 17 23.69 -17.41 -9.63
C ALA A 17 24.05 -16.31 -10.63
N ALA A 18 23.53 -16.39 -11.84
CA ALA A 18 23.66 -15.32 -12.83
C ALA A 18 23.19 -14.03 -12.13
N ALA A 19 24.06 -13.06 -12.00
CA ALA A 19 23.73 -11.79 -11.39
C ALA A 19 22.54 -11.22 -12.16
N ALA A 20 21.40 -11.09 -11.49
CA ALA A 20 20.22 -10.46 -12.09
C ALA A 20 20.63 -9.04 -12.46
N SER A 21 20.47 -8.67 -13.74
CA SER A 21 20.70 -7.29 -14.14
C SER A 21 19.45 -6.50 -13.80
N PHE A 22 19.54 -5.66 -12.81
CA PHE A 22 18.45 -4.76 -12.40
C PHE A 22 18.43 -3.50 -13.28
N GLY A 23 17.26 -2.87 -13.41
CA GLY A 23 17.15 -1.52 -13.95
C GLY A 23 17.88 -0.50 -13.06
N PRO A 24 18.16 0.71 -13.55
CA PRO A 24 18.99 1.70 -12.86
C PRO A 24 18.48 2.04 -11.45
N ASP A 25 17.18 2.18 -11.27
CA ASP A 25 16.59 2.53 -9.96
C ASP A 25 16.75 1.39 -8.94
N THR A 26 16.47 0.16 -9.36
CA THR A 26 16.67 -1.03 -8.51
C THR A 26 18.17 -1.23 -8.21
N GLN A 27 19.04 -0.98 -9.18
CA GLN A 27 20.49 -1.06 -8.96
C GLN A 27 20.96 -0.03 -7.93
N ALA A 28 20.40 1.18 -7.93
CA ALA A 28 20.71 2.20 -6.93
C ALA A 28 20.30 1.78 -5.51
N ILE A 29 19.19 1.04 -5.35
CA ILE A 29 18.79 0.44 -4.07
C ILE A 29 19.82 -0.60 -3.62
N VAL A 30 20.22 -1.49 -4.52
CA VAL A 30 21.23 -2.53 -4.24
C VAL A 30 22.58 -1.91 -3.85
N ASP A 31 23.03 -0.91 -4.61
CA ASP A 31 24.30 -0.21 -4.34
C ASP A 31 24.30 0.55 -3.00
N ARG A 32 23.14 1.05 -2.59
CA ARG A 32 22.94 1.70 -1.29
C ARG A 32 22.87 0.68 -0.14
N GLY A 33 22.47 -0.54 -0.41
CA GLY A 33 22.32 -1.62 0.56
C GLY A 33 21.07 -1.54 1.45
N VAL A 34 20.11 -0.68 1.12
CA VAL A 34 18.87 -0.47 1.88
C VAL A 34 17.69 -0.24 0.94
N PHE A 35 16.59 -0.95 1.17
CA PHE A 35 15.29 -0.74 0.51
C PHE A 35 14.37 0.05 1.45
N LYS A 36 14.06 1.30 1.10
CA LYS A 36 13.22 2.20 1.89
C LYS A 36 11.77 2.07 1.45
N VAL A 37 10.90 1.65 2.37
CA VAL A 37 9.50 1.35 2.06
C VAL A 37 8.55 2.16 2.91
N GLY A 38 7.61 2.85 2.25
CA GLY A 38 6.50 3.50 2.91
C GLY A 38 5.40 2.51 3.25
N VAL A 39 5.13 2.32 4.53
CA VAL A 39 4.11 1.41 5.07
C VAL A 39 3.15 2.13 6.01
N LYS A 40 1.97 1.56 6.23
CA LYS A 40 1.06 2.04 7.29
C LYS A 40 1.50 1.50 8.64
N ASN A 41 1.01 2.11 9.73
CA ASN A 41 1.35 1.67 11.08
C ASN A 41 0.15 1.25 11.94
N ALA A 42 -1.07 1.31 11.39
CA ALA A 42 -2.30 1.07 12.14
C ALA A 42 -3.36 0.25 11.36
N VAL A 43 -2.94 -0.52 10.34
CA VAL A 43 -3.83 -1.38 9.55
C VAL A 43 -3.54 -2.82 9.88
N GLN A 44 -4.30 -3.40 10.82
CA GLN A 44 -4.10 -4.79 11.24
C GLN A 44 -4.21 -5.76 10.07
N GLY A 45 -3.28 -6.70 10.00
CA GLY A 45 -3.17 -7.69 8.94
C GLY A 45 -2.39 -7.20 7.71
N PHE A 46 -2.33 -5.90 7.43
CA PHE A 46 -1.54 -5.33 6.34
C PHE A 46 -0.20 -4.77 6.81
N SER A 47 -0.23 -3.71 7.62
CA SER A 47 0.94 -3.17 8.29
C SER A 47 0.52 -2.50 9.60
N PHE A 48 1.02 -3.03 10.69
CA PHE A 48 0.76 -2.58 12.05
C PHE A 48 2.06 -2.48 12.83
N GLN A 49 2.32 -1.32 13.41
CA GLN A 49 3.48 -1.10 14.25
C GLN A 49 3.14 -1.36 15.72
N ASP A 50 3.87 -2.28 16.34
CA ASP A 50 3.82 -2.48 17.78
C ASP A 50 4.41 -1.26 18.50
N THR A 51 3.60 -0.58 19.29
CA THR A 51 4.01 0.66 19.97
C THR A 51 5.04 0.45 21.09
N LEU A 52 5.22 -0.78 21.55
CA LEU A 52 6.19 -1.11 22.60
C LEU A 52 7.56 -1.48 22.02
N THR A 53 7.56 -2.27 20.95
CA THR A 53 8.80 -2.77 20.32
C THR A 53 9.23 -1.92 19.13
N GLY A 54 8.31 -1.18 18.50
CA GLY A 54 8.52 -0.47 17.25
C GLY A 54 8.49 -1.36 16.01
N GLU A 55 8.33 -2.68 16.17
CA GLU A 55 8.30 -3.63 15.06
C GLU A 55 7.05 -3.49 14.20
N TYR A 56 7.21 -3.58 12.89
CA TYR A 56 6.13 -3.66 11.93
C TYR A 56 5.77 -5.11 11.65
N LYS A 57 4.46 -5.41 11.53
CA LYS A 57 3.95 -6.77 11.29
C LYS A 57 2.71 -6.75 10.42
N GLY A 58 2.76 -7.47 9.31
CA GLY A 58 1.62 -7.65 8.40
C GLY A 58 2.04 -8.16 7.04
N LEU A 59 1.06 -8.28 6.15
CA LEU A 59 1.25 -8.74 4.77
C LEU A 59 2.21 -7.85 4.00
N GLU A 60 2.04 -6.53 4.12
CA GLU A 60 2.82 -5.53 3.37
C GLU A 60 4.26 -5.45 3.91
N ASP A 61 4.42 -5.58 5.22
CA ASP A 61 5.75 -5.60 5.86
C ASP A 61 6.53 -6.86 5.45
N SER A 62 5.89 -8.04 5.51
CA SER A 62 6.50 -9.29 5.06
C SER A 62 6.84 -9.29 3.57
N LEU A 63 6.00 -8.65 2.74
CA LEU A 63 6.29 -8.50 1.31
C LEU A 63 7.52 -7.61 1.08
N ALA A 64 7.65 -6.50 1.83
CA ALA A 64 8.81 -5.63 1.76
C ALA A 64 10.10 -6.36 2.18
N GLU A 65 10.03 -7.14 3.26
CA GLU A 65 11.16 -7.98 3.73
C GLU A 65 11.58 -9.00 2.67
N MET A 66 10.63 -9.68 2.03
CA MET A 66 10.91 -10.63 0.94
C MET A 66 11.57 -9.96 -0.27
N ILE A 67 11.14 -8.73 -0.62
CA ILE A 67 11.76 -7.96 -1.71
C ILE A 67 13.19 -7.58 -1.33
N ALA A 68 13.41 -7.09 -0.11
CA ALA A 68 14.74 -6.74 0.37
C ALA A 68 15.68 -7.96 0.41
N GLU A 69 15.20 -9.11 0.87
CA GLU A 69 15.93 -10.38 0.82
C GLU A 69 16.30 -10.78 -0.62
N TYR A 70 15.36 -10.66 -1.57
CA TYR A 70 15.61 -10.94 -2.98
C TYR A 70 16.69 -10.02 -3.58
N LEU A 71 16.71 -8.75 -3.17
CA LEU A 71 17.70 -7.75 -3.60
C LEU A 71 19.04 -7.90 -2.84
N GLY A 72 19.08 -8.62 -1.75
CA GLY A 72 20.25 -8.78 -0.88
C GLY A 72 20.60 -7.51 -0.10
N VAL A 73 19.59 -6.76 0.33
CA VAL A 73 19.71 -5.48 1.05
C VAL A 73 18.89 -5.52 2.36
N ASP A 74 19.14 -4.56 3.25
CA ASP A 74 18.31 -4.34 4.42
C ASP A 74 17.01 -3.62 4.03
N VAL A 75 15.95 -3.74 4.86
CA VAL A 75 14.70 -2.99 4.72
C VAL A 75 14.62 -1.87 5.76
N GLU A 76 14.15 -0.70 5.33
CA GLU A 76 13.85 0.43 6.21
C GLU A 76 12.39 0.86 6.03
N PHE A 77 11.61 0.80 7.11
CA PHE A 77 10.20 1.19 7.08
C PHE A 77 10.00 2.66 7.46
N THR A 78 9.26 3.38 6.63
CA THR A 78 8.79 4.74 6.89
C THR A 78 7.27 4.74 7.03
N THR A 79 6.76 5.22 8.18
CA THR A 79 5.31 5.35 8.36
C THR A 79 4.74 6.39 7.40
N VAL A 80 3.73 5.99 6.64
CA VAL A 80 3.00 6.87 5.72
C VAL A 80 1.49 6.85 6.00
N THR A 81 0.82 7.90 5.56
CA THR A 81 -0.64 7.98 5.49
C THR A 81 -1.11 7.83 4.05
N ALA A 82 -2.43 7.73 3.84
CA ALA A 82 -2.97 7.71 2.49
C ALA A 82 -2.72 9.04 1.74
N ALA A 83 -2.56 10.15 2.46
CA ALA A 83 -2.27 11.46 1.89
C ALA A 83 -0.79 11.65 1.55
N THR A 84 0.13 11.16 2.41
CA THR A 84 1.57 11.49 2.29
C THR A 84 2.38 10.48 1.48
N ARG A 85 1.87 9.25 1.27
CA ARG A 85 2.64 8.16 0.64
C ARG A 85 3.12 8.47 -0.79
N GLY A 86 2.32 9.23 -1.57
CA GLY A 86 2.72 9.64 -2.93
C GLY A 86 3.82 10.70 -2.91
N GLU A 87 3.67 11.71 -2.06
CA GLU A 87 4.65 12.80 -1.94
C GLU A 87 6.04 12.30 -1.50
N LEU A 88 6.07 11.35 -0.55
CA LEU A 88 7.33 10.76 -0.09
C LEU A 88 8.00 9.88 -1.16
N LEU A 89 7.21 9.25 -2.04
CA LEU A 89 7.74 8.54 -3.20
C LEU A 89 8.30 9.53 -4.22
N ASP A 90 7.58 10.61 -4.52
CA ASP A 90 8.00 11.65 -5.47
C ASP A 90 9.25 12.40 -5.02
N SER A 91 9.43 12.59 -3.71
CA SER A 91 10.64 13.21 -3.15
C SER A 91 11.87 12.29 -3.13
N GLY A 92 11.68 10.97 -3.29
CA GLY A 92 12.73 9.97 -3.16
C GLY A 92 13.12 9.65 -1.71
N ASP A 93 12.32 10.07 -0.72
CA ASP A 93 12.52 9.69 0.68
C ASP A 93 12.28 8.20 0.91
N ILE A 94 11.41 7.61 0.09
CA ILE A 94 11.14 6.16 0.01
C ILE A 94 11.27 5.67 -1.44
N ASP A 95 11.64 4.40 -1.59
CA ASP A 95 11.80 3.75 -2.91
C ASP A 95 10.50 3.10 -3.40
N ALA A 96 9.65 2.67 -2.48
CA ALA A 96 8.38 2.02 -2.79
C ALA A 96 7.33 2.31 -1.73
N VAL A 97 6.07 2.12 -2.12
CA VAL A 97 4.90 2.23 -1.23
C VAL A 97 4.19 0.88 -1.17
N LEU A 98 4.17 0.27 0.00
CA LEU A 98 3.36 -0.89 0.34
C LEU A 98 2.40 -0.47 1.49
N ALA A 99 1.34 0.26 1.14
CA ALA A 99 0.53 0.98 2.12
C ALA A 99 -0.95 1.03 1.70
N THR A 100 -1.53 -0.14 1.39
CA THR A 100 -2.92 -0.27 0.91
C THR A 100 -3.23 0.72 -0.24
N PHE A 101 -2.31 0.83 -1.20
CA PHE A 101 -2.39 1.82 -2.27
C PHE A 101 -3.18 1.28 -3.46
N THR A 102 -4.48 1.60 -3.52
CA THR A 102 -5.37 1.17 -4.60
C THR A 102 -4.86 1.64 -5.95
N ILE A 103 -4.75 0.72 -6.90
CA ILE A 103 -4.40 0.99 -8.29
C ILE A 103 -5.59 1.68 -8.97
N THR A 104 -5.39 2.87 -9.51
CA THR A 104 -6.38 3.60 -10.32
C THR A 104 -5.74 4.16 -11.57
N ASP A 105 -6.52 4.39 -12.63
CA ASP A 105 -5.99 4.94 -13.87
C ASP A 105 -5.46 6.37 -13.71
N GLU A 106 -6.03 7.12 -12.77
CA GLU A 106 -5.52 8.43 -12.38
C GLU A 106 -4.12 8.32 -11.76
N ARG A 107 -3.92 7.43 -10.78
CA ARG A 107 -2.64 7.23 -10.10
C ARG A 107 -1.56 6.68 -11.02
N LYS A 108 -1.93 5.84 -11.99
CA LYS A 108 -1.02 5.34 -13.02
C LYS A 108 -0.43 6.44 -13.93
N LYS A 109 -1.02 7.64 -13.93
CA LYS A 109 -0.45 8.79 -14.65
C LYS A 109 0.79 9.35 -13.97
N SER A 110 0.94 9.10 -12.66
CA SER A 110 2.03 9.64 -11.82
C SER A 110 2.99 8.56 -11.31
N TRP A 111 2.51 7.34 -11.09
CA TRP A 111 3.31 6.27 -10.48
C TRP A 111 3.12 4.94 -11.20
N ASP A 112 4.18 4.14 -11.22
CA ASP A 112 4.12 2.76 -11.67
C ASP A 112 3.60 1.85 -10.56
N PHE A 113 2.84 0.83 -10.94
CA PHE A 113 2.27 -0.16 -10.02
C PHE A 113 2.67 -1.58 -10.43
N THR A 114 2.86 -2.42 -9.44
CA THR A 114 2.99 -3.87 -9.63
C THR A 114 1.64 -4.49 -10.02
N THR A 115 1.61 -5.79 -10.27
CA THR A 115 0.36 -6.55 -10.24
C THR A 115 -0.28 -6.45 -8.86
N PRO A 116 -1.64 -6.46 -8.77
CA PRO A 116 -2.31 -6.44 -7.47
C PRO A 116 -1.90 -7.64 -6.61
N TYR A 117 -1.43 -7.40 -5.40
CA TYR A 117 -1.13 -8.45 -4.42
C TYR A 117 -2.31 -8.75 -3.48
N TYR A 118 -3.33 -7.89 -3.45
CA TYR A 118 -4.54 -8.08 -2.68
C TYR A 118 -5.73 -7.38 -3.34
N THR A 119 -6.93 -7.92 -3.15
CA THR A 119 -8.19 -7.28 -3.56
C THR A 119 -9.04 -7.05 -2.32
N ASP A 120 -9.43 -5.79 -2.10
CA ASP A 120 -10.24 -5.37 -0.97
C ASP A 120 -11.53 -4.69 -1.42
N TYR A 121 -12.49 -4.57 -0.50
CA TYR A 121 -13.78 -3.93 -0.72
C TYR A 121 -13.92 -2.70 0.17
N VAL A 122 -14.44 -1.62 -0.41
CA VAL A 122 -14.83 -0.45 0.37
C VAL A 122 -16.16 -0.72 1.05
N SER A 123 -16.17 -0.61 2.37
CA SER A 123 -17.35 -0.82 3.20
C SER A 123 -17.61 0.41 4.07
N VAL A 124 -18.86 0.60 4.47
CA VAL A 124 -19.26 1.65 5.41
C VAL A 124 -19.49 1.01 6.80
N LEU A 125 -18.74 1.44 7.79
CA LEU A 125 -18.95 1.08 9.17
C LEU A 125 -19.99 2.01 9.79
N VAL A 126 -21.04 1.45 10.36
CA VAL A 126 -22.12 2.19 11.02
C VAL A 126 -22.36 1.62 12.41
N GLU A 127 -22.88 2.46 13.30
CA GLU A 127 -23.36 2.02 14.60
C GLU A 127 -24.76 1.40 14.45
N ASP A 128 -25.00 0.26 15.06
CA ASP A 128 -26.28 -0.47 14.97
C ASP A 128 -27.48 0.40 15.36
N SER A 129 -27.29 1.33 16.30
CA SER A 129 -28.32 2.26 16.77
C SER A 129 -28.74 3.30 15.72
N ASN A 130 -27.95 3.53 14.68
CA ASN A 130 -28.21 4.56 13.65
C ASN A 130 -29.32 4.18 12.67
N GLY A 131 -29.71 2.92 12.64
CA GLY A 131 -30.75 2.43 11.73
C GLY A 131 -30.38 2.41 10.24
N ILE A 132 -29.11 2.66 9.91
CA ILE A 132 -28.58 2.61 8.55
C ILE A 132 -28.41 1.16 8.13
N LYS A 133 -29.10 0.73 7.06
CA LYS A 133 -29.08 -0.64 6.58
C LYS A 133 -28.61 -0.77 5.14
N ASP A 134 -28.78 0.28 4.35
CA ASP A 134 -28.41 0.31 2.94
C ASP A 134 -27.87 1.69 2.51
N LEU A 135 -27.51 1.81 1.24
CA LEU A 135 -26.94 3.04 0.69
C LEU A 135 -27.93 4.20 0.69
N ALA A 136 -29.24 3.94 0.62
CA ALA A 136 -30.26 5.00 0.61
C ALA A 136 -30.32 5.72 1.95
N ASP A 137 -30.07 5.01 3.06
CA ASP A 137 -30.06 5.57 4.41
C ASP A 137 -28.88 6.52 4.65
N LEU A 138 -27.84 6.47 3.78
CA LEU A 138 -26.68 7.36 3.83
C LEU A 138 -26.95 8.71 3.16
N LYS A 139 -28.08 8.87 2.45
CA LYS A 139 -28.41 10.14 1.83
C LYS A 139 -28.48 11.26 2.88
N ASP A 140 -27.89 12.40 2.53
CA ASP A 140 -27.80 13.61 3.37
C ASP A 140 -27.01 13.41 4.70
N LYS A 141 -26.26 12.33 4.81
CA LYS A 141 -25.35 12.08 5.95
C LYS A 141 -23.97 12.66 5.73
N VAL A 142 -23.23 12.75 6.82
CA VAL A 142 -21.79 13.07 6.83
C VAL A 142 -21.02 11.80 7.13
N VAL A 143 -20.12 11.40 6.24
CA VAL A 143 -19.33 10.18 6.36
C VAL A 143 -17.85 10.53 6.58
N GLY A 144 -17.24 9.90 7.59
CA GLY A 144 -15.80 10.00 7.83
C GLY A 144 -15.01 9.18 6.80
N VAL A 145 -13.97 9.76 6.24
CA VAL A 145 -13.07 9.08 5.27
C VAL A 145 -11.62 9.46 5.54
N SER A 146 -10.68 8.61 5.13
CA SER A 146 -9.26 8.97 5.15
C SER A 146 -8.92 9.91 3.99
N SER A 147 -8.26 11.03 4.29
CA SER A 147 -7.71 11.93 3.29
C SER A 147 -6.77 11.17 2.34
N GLY A 148 -6.84 11.44 1.03
CA GLY A 148 -6.04 10.77 0.00
C GLY A 148 -6.45 9.30 -0.29
N SER A 149 -7.55 8.79 0.33
CA SER A 149 -8.11 7.48 0.00
C SER A 149 -9.08 7.55 -1.19
N THR A 150 -9.47 6.37 -1.70
CA THR A 150 -10.49 6.25 -2.75
C THR A 150 -11.90 6.06 -2.17
N SER A 151 -12.07 6.03 -0.84
CA SER A 151 -13.29 5.58 -0.18
C SER A 151 -14.49 6.49 -0.47
N ALA A 152 -14.31 7.81 -0.41
CA ALA A 152 -15.39 8.77 -0.68
C ALA A 152 -15.90 8.64 -2.12
N ARG A 153 -14.97 8.59 -3.10
CA ARG A 153 -15.32 8.42 -4.53
C ARG A 153 -16.03 7.10 -4.79
N ALA A 154 -15.56 6.02 -4.18
CA ALA A 154 -16.17 4.70 -4.32
C ALA A 154 -17.59 4.67 -3.74
N LEU A 155 -17.81 5.32 -2.59
CA LEU A 155 -19.13 5.42 -1.99
C LEU A 155 -20.12 6.22 -2.86
N VAL A 156 -19.70 7.41 -3.32
CA VAL A 156 -20.57 8.23 -4.21
C VAL A 156 -20.91 7.44 -5.47
N LYS A 157 -19.93 6.79 -6.10
CA LYS A 157 -20.19 5.96 -7.27
C LYS A 157 -21.19 4.83 -6.97
N ALA A 158 -21.02 4.13 -5.87
CA ALA A 158 -21.96 3.06 -5.48
C ALA A 158 -23.38 3.58 -5.25
N MET A 159 -23.53 4.77 -4.64
CA MET A 159 -24.83 5.40 -4.43
C MET A 159 -25.48 5.85 -5.75
N ILE A 160 -24.68 6.31 -6.71
CA ILE A 160 -25.17 6.65 -8.07
C ILE A 160 -25.60 5.37 -8.79
N ASP A 161 -24.78 4.32 -8.79
CA ASP A 161 -25.07 3.04 -9.44
C ASP A 161 -26.34 2.39 -8.84
N ALA A 162 -26.62 2.63 -7.56
CA ALA A 162 -27.83 2.19 -6.87
C ALA A 162 -29.04 3.12 -7.10
N GLY A 163 -28.89 4.21 -7.84
CA GLY A 163 -29.97 5.17 -8.09
C GLY A 163 -30.35 6.04 -6.88
N VAL A 164 -29.49 6.10 -5.86
CA VAL A 164 -29.72 6.93 -4.66
C VAL A 164 -29.33 8.38 -4.88
N LEU A 165 -28.27 8.61 -5.66
CA LEU A 165 -27.80 9.94 -6.04
C LEU A 165 -27.92 10.15 -7.55
N ASP A 166 -28.10 11.41 -7.95
CA ASP A 166 -27.95 11.82 -9.35
C ASP A 166 -26.45 11.92 -9.68
N GLY A 167 -26.03 11.25 -10.74
CA GLY A 167 -24.65 11.24 -11.21
C GLY A 167 -24.26 12.37 -12.14
N ALA A 168 -25.15 13.34 -12.41
CA ALA A 168 -24.93 14.36 -13.44
C ALA A 168 -23.65 15.19 -13.27
N ASN A 169 -23.23 15.42 -12.02
CA ASN A 169 -22.02 16.20 -11.69
C ASN A 169 -20.86 15.31 -11.16
N PHE A 170 -21.01 14.00 -11.22
CA PHE A 170 -19.96 13.09 -10.77
C PHE A 170 -18.98 12.79 -11.91
N ASP A 171 -17.75 13.17 -11.69
CA ASP A 171 -16.59 12.79 -12.51
C ASP A 171 -15.54 12.15 -11.61
N ALA A 172 -15.19 10.91 -11.92
CA ALA A 172 -14.25 10.12 -11.11
C ALA A 172 -12.83 10.70 -11.13
N ASP A 173 -12.43 11.37 -12.20
CA ASP A 173 -11.07 11.92 -12.35
C ASP A 173 -10.89 13.26 -11.61
N THR A 174 -11.97 14.02 -11.48
CA THR A 174 -11.96 15.34 -10.81
C THR A 174 -12.65 15.34 -9.46
N PHE A 175 -13.15 14.18 -9.00
CA PHE A 175 -13.87 14.06 -7.73
C PHE A 175 -13.01 14.52 -6.55
N ASN A 176 -13.59 15.44 -5.76
CA ASN A 176 -12.98 15.92 -4.52
C ASN A 176 -13.97 15.78 -3.35
N ALA A 177 -13.58 14.99 -2.35
CA ALA A 177 -14.42 14.70 -1.18
C ALA A 177 -14.73 15.95 -0.32
N ASP A 178 -13.83 16.93 -0.27
CA ASP A 178 -14.03 18.14 0.53
C ASP A 178 -15.08 19.07 -0.05
N THR A 179 -15.18 19.11 -1.36
CA THR A 179 -16.12 19.99 -2.10
C THR A 179 -17.42 19.30 -2.47
N TRP A 180 -17.48 17.96 -2.47
CA TRP A 180 -18.70 17.22 -2.78
C TRP A 180 -19.78 17.41 -1.72
N LYS A 181 -20.98 17.82 -2.14
CA LYS A 181 -22.13 18.10 -1.24
C LYS A 181 -23.47 17.56 -1.78
N GLU A 182 -23.47 16.86 -2.88
CA GLU A 182 -24.69 16.38 -3.53
C GLU A 182 -25.20 15.10 -2.86
N GLY A 183 -26.18 15.25 -1.96
CA GLY A 183 -26.87 14.18 -1.28
C GLY A 183 -26.02 13.35 -0.31
N ILE A 184 -24.74 13.69 -0.10
CA ILE A 184 -23.84 13.16 0.91
C ILE A 184 -22.66 14.11 1.04
N SER A 185 -22.03 14.16 2.21
CA SER A 185 -20.81 14.94 2.43
C SER A 185 -19.77 14.14 3.22
N PHE A 186 -18.53 14.60 3.18
CA PHE A 186 -17.42 13.89 3.80
C PHE A 186 -16.69 14.75 4.83
N ARG A 187 -16.13 14.08 5.84
CA ARG A 187 -15.17 14.65 6.79
C ARG A 187 -13.89 13.80 6.70
N GLN A 188 -12.78 14.48 6.46
CA GLN A 188 -11.44 13.89 6.42
C GLN A 188 -10.70 14.07 7.76
#